data_71b87ff402413e9f3b5fba7c9e3135cc
#
_entry.id   71b87ff402413e9f3b5fba7c9e3135cc
#
_cell.length_a   1.000
_cell.length_b   1.000
_cell.length_c   1.000
_cell.angle_alpha   90.00
_cell.angle_beta   90.00
_cell.angle_gamma   90.00
#
_symmetry.space_group_name_H-M   'P 1'
#
loop_
_entity.id
_entity.type
_entity.pdbx_description
1 polymer ?
#
loop_
_entity_poly.entity_id
_entity_poly.type
_entity_poly.pdbx_seq_one_letter_code
_entity_poly.pdbx_strand_id
1 'polypeptide(L)'
;MNRVPIRLRLTAAFALAMAVVFAVAGFFLYHRLATSLDRTLDQGLRARSADISLLVQQADAGLRESSFNPGNASSFAQVLDTHGRIYDHTPGLGTKSLLTPAQFTAAKSGPLTVARTHSAGSTEAIRLFTQPVRAQGTRLVVVVGTPLETRDDALATLRTELLVGAPIALLLASLLGYVVAAGALRPVERMRSRVTAISGSRLGDRLPVAPSGDEISRLGETLNDMLARIETAMERERSFVADASHELRTPLAHLQAEVELALESPRSHDELETALRSVASETDRLAQLAEDLLLLARVEEGTLPIRRQDVRVDELLNGIARRFERRAREEGREIEVDANGAHLNVDRLRVEQALGNLVENALRYGEGTIRLAAGGQTLRVSDEGPGFPPGFAPRAFERFSRADDSRGPGGAGLGLAIVAAVAEAHGGGASVAGAVVTIRLP
;
A
#
# COMPACT_ATOMS: atom_id res chain seq x y z
N MET A 1 -22.28 4.32 1.45
CA MET A 1 -21.66 3.80 0.19
C MET A 1 -20.41 2.90 0.38
N ASN A 2 -20.05 2.44 1.59
CA ASN A 2 -18.72 1.83 1.83
C ASN A 2 -18.68 0.30 2.00
N ARG A 3 -19.68 -0.44 1.55
CA ARG A 3 -19.71 -1.91 1.76
C ARG A 3 -19.55 -2.75 0.48
N VAL A 4 -19.31 -2.12 -0.68
CA VAL A 4 -19.14 -2.88 -1.93
C VAL A 4 -17.68 -3.38 -2.01
N PRO A 5 -17.45 -4.70 -2.18
CA PRO A 5 -16.10 -5.28 -2.30
C PRO A 5 -15.29 -4.62 -3.42
N ILE A 6 -13.98 -4.45 -3.20
CA ILE A 6 -13.07 -3.81 -4.17
C ILE A 6 -13.15 -4.49 -5.55
N ARG A 7 -13.25 -5.83 -5.58
CA ARG A 7 -13.43 -6.61 -6.80
C ARG A 7 -14.64 -6.16 -7.63
N LEU A 8 -15.77 -5.88 -6.97
CA LEU A 8 -16.99 -5.45 -7.66
C LEU A 8 -16.87 -4.02 -8.20
N ARG A 9 -16.21 -3.13 -7.46
CA ARG A 9 -15.92 -1.75 -7.92
C ARG A 9 -14.99 -1.76 -9.13
N LEU A 10 -13.95 -2.57 -9.10
CA LEU A 10 -13.00 -2.69 -10.21
C LEU A 10 -13.69 -3.23 -11.46
N THR A 11 -14.50 -4.30 -11.32
CA THR A 11 -15.27 -4.87 -12.42
C THR A 11 -16.28 -3.89 -12.98
N ALA A 12 -16.99 -3.13 -12.13
CA ALA A 12 -17.94 -2.12 -12.58
C ALA A 12 -17.24 -0.97 -13.34
N ALA A 13 -16.09 -0.50 -12.86
CA ALA A 13 -15.30 0.52 -13.54
C ALA A 13 -14.80 0.01 -14.90
N PHE A 14 -14.31 -1.23 -14.96
CA PHE A 14 -13.89 -1.88 -16.19
C PHE A 14 -15.05 -2.04 -17.17
N ALA A 15 -16.22 -2.51 -16.72
CA ALA A 15 -17.41 -2.67 -17.53
C ALA A 15 -17.87 -1.31 -18.12
N LEU A 16 -17.86 -0.24 -17.31
CA LEU A 16 -18.19 1.11 -17.78
C LEU A 16 -17.21 1.59 -18.85
N ALA A 17 -15.91 1.43 -18.62
CA ALA A 17 -14.89 1.81 -19.60
C ALA A 17 -15.05 1.04 -20.93
N MET A 18 -15.28 -0.28 -20.85
CA MET A 18 -15.53 -1.12 -22.03
C MET A 18 -16.83 -0.73 -22.75
N ALA A 19 -17.90 -0.38 -22.02
CA ALA A 19 -19.14 0.09 -22.63
C ALA A 19 -18.94 1.38 -23.42
N VAL A 20 -18.14 2.32 -22.89
CA VAL A 20 -17.78 3.55 -23.62
C VAL A 20 -16.96 3.23 -24.87
N VAL A 21 -15.99 2.34 -24.78
CA VAL A 21 -15.18 1.90 -25.93
C VAL A 21 -16.05 1.27 -27.01
N PHE A 22 -16.96 0.35 -26.65
CA PHE A 22 -17.86 -0.27 -27.60
C PHE A 22 -18.85 0.75 -28.24
N ALA A 23 -19.35 1.70 -27.44
CA ALA A 23 -20.24 2.74 -27.97
C ALA A 23 -19.51 3.64 -28.98
N VAL A 24 -18.29 4.08 -28.66
CA VAL A 24 -17.47 4.91 -29.57
C VAL A 24 -17.07 4.14 -30.84
N ALA A 25 -16.62 2.90 -30.67
CA ALA A 25 -16.24 2.05 -31.80
C ALA A 25 -17.42 1.73 -32.70
N GLY A 26 -18.59 1.40 -32.15
CA GLY A 26 -19.82 1.14 -32.87
C GLY A 26 -20.31 2.37 -33.62
N PHE A 27 -20.29 3.54 -32.98
CA PHE A 27 -20.64 4.81 -33.63
C PHE A 27 -19.71 5.11 -34.81
N PHE A 28 -18.40 4.95 -34.59
CA PHE A 28 -17.42 5.18 -35.67
C PHE A 28 -17.58 4.22 -36.82
N LEU A 29 -17.79 2.94 -36.55
CA LEU A 29 -17.99 1.90 -37.57
C LEU A 29 -19.26 2.15 -38.37
N TYR A 30 -20.37 2.48 -37.70
CA TYR A 30 -21.63 2.82 -38.32
C TYR A 30 -21.49 4.05 -39.25
N HIS A 31 -20.88 5.12 -38.77
CA HIS A 31 -20.68 6.33 -39.53
C HIS A 31 -19.76 6.11 -40.73
N ARG A 32 -18.68 5.35 -40.54
CA ARG A 32 -17.74 5.01 -41.61
C ARG A 32 -18.41 4.18 -42.71
N LEU A 33 -19.20 3.17 -42.34
CA LEU A 33 -19.94 2.35 -43.30
C LEU A 33 -20.98 3.17 -44.05
N ALA A 34 -21.77 3.98 -43.35
CA ALA A 34 -22.77 4.86 -43.98
C ALA A 34 -22.13 5.80 -45.01
N THR A 35 -21.02 6.44 -44.65
CA THR A 35 -20.29 7.37 -45.53
C THR A 35 -19.67 6.63 -46.73
N SER A 36 -19.17 5.42 -46.52
CA SER A 36 -18.58 4.61 -47.59
C SER A 36 -19.65 4.16 -48.59
N LEU A 37 -20.80 3.69 -48.11
CA LEU A 37 -21.92 3.29 -48.97
C LEU A 37 -22.46 4.50 -49.74
N ASP A 38 -22.63 5.66 -49.11
CA ASP A 38 -23.06 6.88 -49.77
C ASP A 38 -22.11 7.33 -50.89
N ARG A 39 -20.81 7.26 -50.67
CA ARG A 39 -19.79 7.57 -51.68
C ARG A 39 -19.84 6.60 -52.87
N THR A 40 -19.99 5.31 -52.59
CA THR A 40 -20.07 4.27 -53.61
C THR A 40 -21.33 4.47 -54.50
N LEU A 41 -22.48 4.79 -53.88
CA LEU A 41 -23.71 5.10 -54.55
C LEU A 41 -23.57 6.38 -55.44
N ASP A 42 -22.96 7.43 -54.90
CA ASP A 42 -22.74 8.68 -55.66
C ASP A 42 -21.81 8.47 -56.85
N GLN A 43 -20.74 7.70 -56.69
CA GLN A 43 -19.84 7.35 -57.81
C GLN A 43 -20.55 6.54 -58.88
N GLY A 44 -21.35 5.53 -58.47
CA GLY A 44 -22.15 4.74 -59.40
C GLY A 44 -23.18 5.57 -60.18
N LEU A 45 -23.92 6.46 -59.50
CA LEU A 45 -24.88 7.37 -60.11
C LEU A 45 -24.23 8.32 -61.09
N ARG A 46 -23.06 8.88 -60.78
CA ARG A 46 -22.32 9.81 -61.67
C ARG A 46 -21.81 9.07 -62.89
N ALA A 47 -21.19 7.89 -62.75
CA ALA A 47 -20.72 7.09 -63.88
C ALA A 47 -21.88 6.75 -64.80
N ARG A 48 -22.98 6.26 -64.24
CA ARG A 48 -24.17 5.92 -65.09
C ARG A 48 -24.84 7.13 -65.73
N SER A 49 -24.86 8.30 -65.05
CA SER A 49 -25.33 9.51 -65.62
C SER A 49 -24.47 9.96 -66.85
N ALA A 50 -23.16 9.77 -66.79
CA ALA A 50 -22.26 10.05 -67.90
C ALA A 50 -22.53 9.11 -69.11
N ASP A 51 -22.67 7.80 -68.81
CA ASP A 51 -22.98 6.80 -69.87
C ASP A 51 -24.30 7.13 -70.59
N ILE A 52 -25.36 7.42 -69.82
CA ILE A 52 -26.66 7.80 -70.37
C ILE A 52 -26.57 9.12 -71.14
N SER A 53 -25.80 10.09 -70.67
CA SER A 53 -25.58 11.36 -71.31
C SER A 53 -24.93 11.19 -72.67
N LEU A 54 -23.95 10.26 -72.78
CA LEU A 54 -23.34 9.92 -74.07
C LEU A 54 -24.34 9.26 -75.05
N LEU A 55 -25.13 8.30 -74.51
CA LEU A 55 -26.16 7.61 -75.28
C LEU A 55 -27.20 8.63 -75.84
N VAL A 56 -27.68 9.54 -74.98
CA VAL A 56 -28.65 10.59 -75.39
C VAL A 56 -28.06 11.55 -76.43
N GLN A 57 -26.76 11.84 -76.44
CA GLN A 57 -26.06 12.65 -77.37
C GLN A 57 -25.88 11.97 -78.76
N GLN A 58 -25.71 10.65 -78.77
CA GLN A 58 -25.40 9.86 -79.96
C GLN A 58 -26.64 9.29 -80.68
N ALA A 59 -27.75 9.17 -79.93
CA ALA A 59 -28.89 8.40 -80.41
C ALA A 59 -29.87 9.23 -81.22
N ASP A 60 -30.14 8.81 -82.48
CA ASP A 60 -31.37 9.08 -83.24
C ASP A 60 -32.53 8.21 -82.68
N ALA A 61 -32.27 7.22 -81.85
CA ALA A 61 -33.23 6.28 -81.26
C ALA A 61 -33.27 6.45 -79.73
N GLY A 62 -34.45 6.55 -79.15
CA GLY A 62 -34.65 6.75 -77.70
C GLY A 62 -34.14 5.63 -76.80
N LEU A 63 -34.13 5.85 -75.48
CA LEU A 63 -33.71 4.85 -74.42
C LEU A 63 -34.51 3.55 -74.54
N ARG A 64 -35.62 3.49 -75.22
CA ARG A 64 -36.44 2.30 -75.43
C ARG A 64 -35.87 1.30 -76.43
N GLU A 65 -35.08 1.75 -77.41
CA GLU A 65 -34.49 0.89 -78.44
C GLU A 65 -33.04 0.49 -78.17
N SER A 66 -32.31 1.28 -77.40
CA SER A 66 -31.04 0.79 -76.89
C SER A 66 -31.36 -0.35 -75.96
N SER A 67 -30.74 -1.53 -76.20
CA SER A 67 -30.74 -2.63 -75.27
C SER A 67 -30.07 -2.19 -73.92
N PHE A 68 -30.83 -1.36 -73.21
CA PHE A 68 -30.52 -0.90 -71.89
C PHE A 68 -30.67 -2.12 -70.95
N ASN A 69 -29.66 -2.99 -71.04
CA ASN A 69 -29.56 -4.12 -70.16
C ASN A 69 -29.19 -3.60 -68.75
N PRO A 70 -30.12 -3.57 -67.78
CA PRO A 70 -29.78 -3.13 -66.47
C PRO A 70 -28.89 -4.25 -65.88
N GLY A 71 -27.61 -4.22 -66.18
CA GLY A 71 -26.60 -5.13 -65.60
C GLY A 71 -26.57 -5.12 -64.10
N ASN A 72 -27.35 -4.29 -63.46
CA ASN A 72 -27.77 -4.32 -62.08
C ASN A 72 -29.24 -3.87 -62.00
N ALA A 73 -30.12 -4.74 -61.61
CA ALA A 73 -31.59 -4.62 -61.57
C ALA A 73 -32.16 -3.49 -60.68
N SER A 74 -31.33 -2.62 -60.13
CA SER A 74 -31.74 -1.66 -59.11
C SER A 74 -31.55 -0.20 -59.48
N SER A 75 -31.17 0.17 -60.72
CA SER A 75 -31.05 1.58 -61.08
C SER A 75 -31.92 1.94 -62.28
N PHE A 76 -32.51 3.12 -62.26
CA PHE A 76 -33.43 3.60 -63.24
C PHE A 76 -32.96 4.98 -63.69
N ALA A 77 -33.44 5.38 -64.94
CA ALA A 77 -33.13 6.68 -65.51
C ALA A 77 -34.34 7.31 -66.12
N GLN A 78 -34.37 8.62 -66.15
CA GLN A 78 -35.39 9.44 -66.80
C GLN A 78 -34.72 10.63 -67.48
N VAL A 79 -35.15 10.93 -68.71
CA VAL A 79 -34.72 12.09 -69.47
C VAL A 79 -35.85 13.07 -69.50
N LEU A 80 -35.61 14.29 -69.09
CA LEU A 80 -36.60 15.39 -69.05
C LEU A 80 -36.28 16.45 -70.10
N ASP A 81 -37.32 17.00 -70.72
CA ASP A 81 -37.21 18.12 -71.61
C ASP A 81 -37.03 19.46 -70.84
N THR A 82 -36.96 20.60 -71.62
CA THR A 82 -36.82 21.95 -71.04
C THR A 82 -38.01 22.39 -70.17
N HIS A 83 -39.17 21.73 -70.30
CA HIS A 83 -40.41 22.01 -69.56
C HIS A 83 -40.63 21.03 -68.42
N GLY A 84 -39.72 20.08 -68.23
CA GLY A 84 -39.86 19.05 -67.22
C GLY A 84 -40.74 17.86 -67.55
N ARG A 85 -41.11 17.75 -68.84
CA ARG A 85 -41.85 16.59 -69.35
C ARG A 85 -40.89 15.48 -69.67
N ILE A 86 -41.34 14.25 -69.45
CA ILE A 86 -40.54 13.05 -69.69
C ILE A 86 -40.36 12.89 -71.18
N TYR A 87 -39.10 12.98 -71.64
CA TYR A 87 -38.71 12.72 -73.03
C TYR A 87 -38.53 11.20 -73.22
N ASP A 88 -37.86 10.56 -72.30
CA ASP A 88 -37.64 9.10 -72.25
C ASP A 88 -37.42 8.58 -70.84
N HIS A 89 -37.61 7.28 -70.59
CA HIS A 89 -37.46 6.67 -69.26
C HIS A 89 -37.20 5.15 -69.33
N THR A 90 -36.55 4.62 -68.29
CA THR A 90 -36.37 3.18 -68.15
C THR A 90 -37.75 2.48 -68.02
N PRO A 91 -37.97 1.30 -68.69
CA PRO A 91 -39.20 0.54 -68.57
C PRO A 91 -39.51 0.23 -67.11
N GLY A 92 -40.77 0.40 -66.68
CA GLY A 92 -41.24 0.20 -65.33
C GLY A 92 -41.28 1.46 -64.45
N LEU A 93 -40.69 2.59 -64.90
CA LEU A 93 -40.91 3.88 -64.24
C LEU A 93 -42.25 4.46 -64.68
N GLY A 94 -43.02 4.95 -63.70
CA GLY A 94 -44.27 5.62 -63.98
C GLY A 94 -44.13 6.91 -64.87
N THR A 95 -45.21 7.43 -65.35
CA THR A 95 -45.26 8.65 -66.21
C THR A 95 -45.12 9.95 -65.44
N LYS A 96 -44.66 9.93 -64.16
CA LYS A 96 -44.44 11.13 -63.33
C LYS A 96 -42.99 11.45 -63.23
N SER A 97 -42.63 12.71 -63.26
CA SER A 97 -41.25 13.16 -63.02
C SER A 97 -40.77 12.79 -61.62
N LEU A 98 -39.55 12.27 -61.54
CA LEU A 98 -38.86 11.95 -60.26
C LEU A 98 -38.43 13.21 -59.53
N LEU A 99 -38.30 14.34 -60.20
CA LEU A 99 -37.91 15.60 -59.61
C LEU A 99 -39.12 16.44 -59.25
N THR A 100 -39.07 17.13 -58.16
CA THR A 100 -39.98 18.20 -57.80
C THR A 100 -39.69 19.41 -58.70
N PRO A 101 -40.65 20.35 -58.89
CA PRO A 101 -40.44 21.57 -59.76
C PRO A 101 -39.21 22.38 -59.29
N ALA A 102 -38.96 22.48 -58.02
CA ALA A 102 -37.78 23.18 -57.45
C ALA A 102 -36.47 22.46 -57.79
N GLN A 103 -36.43 21.12 -57.62
CA GLN A 103 -35.27 20.28 -57.96
C GLN A 103 -34.97 20.32 -59.48
N PHE A 104 -36.01 20.30 -60.30
CA PHE A 104 -35.86 20.41 -61.72
C PHE A 104 -35.26 21.77 -62.17
N THR A 105 -35.69 22.86 -61.52
CA THR A 105 -35.13 24.20 -61.80
C THR A 105 -33.66 24.25 -61.41
N ALA A 106 -33.27 23.68 -60.29
CA ALA A 106 -31.88 23.56 -59.86
C ALA A 106 -31.04 22.66 -60.77
N ALA A 107 -31.60 21.53 -61.26
CA ALA A 107 -30.95 20.60 -62.19
C ALA A 107 -30.65 21.15 -63.54
N LYS A 108 -31.41 22.18 -64.03
CA LYS A 108 -31.12 22.92 -65.22
C LYS A 108 -29.85 23.76 -65.18
N SER A 109 -29.50 24.22 -63.94
CA SER A 109 -28.35 25.13 -63.75
C SER A 109 -27.05 24.36 -63.60
N GLY A 110 -27.10 23.09 -63.24
CA GLY A 110 -25.93 22.22 -63.01
C GLY A 110 -26.25 20.84 -62.39
N PRO A 111 -25.25 20.01 -62.25
CA PRO A 111 -25.43 18.72 -61.64
C PRO A 111 -25.98 18.84 -60.18
N LEU A 112 -27.01 18.05 -59.85
CA LEU A 112 -27.64 18.03 -58.50
C LEU A 112 -27.74 16.62 -58.03
N THR A 113 -27.34 16.40 -56.76
CA THR A 113 -27.57 15.15 -56.04
C THR A 113 -28.73 15.35 -55.06
N VAL A 114 -29.77 14.53 -55.17
CA VAL A 114 -30.89 14.48 -54.21
C VAL A 114 -30.65 13.27 -53.31
N ALA A 115 -30.26 13.53 -52.06
CA ALA A 115 -29.76 12.48 -51.16
C ALA A 115 -30.83 11.45 -50.75
N ARG A 116 -32.09 11.88 -50.60
CA ARG A 116 -33.23 11.02 -50.30
C ARG A 116 -34.53 11.63 -50.78
N THR A 117 -35.26 10.88 -51.59
CA THR A 117 -36.61 11.24 -52.03
C THR A 117 -37.43 9.96 -52.20
N HIS A 118 -38.71 10.05 -52.50
CA HIS A 118 -39.56 8.90 -52.78
C HIS A 118 -39.98 8.95 -54.24
N SER A 119 -40.00 7.78 -54.88
CA SER A 119 -40.57 7.69 -56.23
C SER A 119 -42.07 7.96 -56.19
N ALA A 120 -42.61 8.60 -57.20
CA ALA A 120 -44.04 8.89 -57.31
C ALA A 120 -44.83 7.56 -57.37
N GLY A 121 -45.45 7.16 -56.28
CA GLY A 121 -46.21 5.92 -56.14
C GLY A 121 -45.51 4.75 -55.47
N SER A 122 -44.29 4.92 -55.00
CA SER A 122 -43.55 3.95 -54.18
C SER A 122 -43.20 4.51 -52.81
N THR A 123 -43.21 3.66 -51.81
CA THR A 123 -42.73 3.95 -50.43
C THR A 123 -41.22 3.84 -50.29
N GLU A 124 -40.54 3.37 -51.34
CA GLU A 124 -39.10 3.18 -51.33
C GLU A 124 -38.33 4.49 -51.41
N ALA A 125 -37.38 4.65 -50.54
CA ALA A 125 -36.46 5.79 -50.57
C ALA A 125 -35.44 5.59 -51.67
N ILE A 126 -35.29 6.63 -52.51
CA ILE A 126 -34.37 6.65 -53.67
C ILE A 126 -33.36 7.78 -53.54
N ARG A 127 -32.18 7.59 -54.13
CA ARG A 127 -31.16 8.64 -54.30
C ARG A 127 -31.07 8.97 -55.76
N LEU A 128 -31.09 10.27 -56.09
CA LEU A 128 -31.06 10.74 -57.47
C LEU A 128 -29.79 11.57 -57.71
N PHE A 129 -29.27 11.43 -58.92
CA PHE A 129 -28.28 12.34 -59.47
C PHE A 129 -28.79 12.90 -60.84
N THR A 130 -28.62 14.18 -61.03
CA THR A 130 -29.07 14.83 -62.24
C THR A 130 -27.92 15.52 -62.94
N GLN A 131 -27.95 15.51 -64.29
CA GLN A 131 -26.96 16.17 -65.11
C GLN A 131 -27.67 16.84 -66.37
N PRO A 132 -27.47 18.16 -66.54
CA PRO A 132 -27.94 18.80 -67.74
C PRO A 132 -27.09 18.40 -68.99
N VAL A 133 -27.73 18.06 -70.08
CA VAL A 133 -27.08 17.57 -71.32
C VAL A 133 -27.67 18.35 -72.49
N ARG A 134 -26.86 18.55 -73.53
CA ARG A 134 -27.35 19.10 -74.83
C ARG A 134 -27.31 17.99 -75.87
N ALA A 135 -28.45 17.68 -76.43
CA ALA A 135 -28.58 16.72 -77.54
C ALA A 135 -29.46 17.31 -78.63
N GLN A 136 -29.05 17.19 -79.90
CA GLN A 136 -29.79 17.66 -81.09
C GLN A 136 -30.28 19.13 -80.97
N GLY A 137 -29.43 20.02 -80.41
CA GLY A 137 -29.77 21.44 -80.22
C GLY A 137 -30.71 21.75 -79.05
N THR A 138 -31.28 20.73 -78.40
CA THR A 138 -32.20 20.86 -77.24
C THR A 138 -31.47 20.64 -75.93
N ARG A 139 -31.85 21.38 -74.89
CA ARG A 139 -31.36 21.10 -73.53
C ARG A 139 -32.25 20.04 -72.86
N LEU A 140 -31.62 18.97 -72.34
CA LEU A 140 -32.27 17.88 -71.63
C LEU A 140 -31.68 17.77 -70.29
N VAL A 141 -32.39 17.15 -69.34
CA VAL A 141 -31.88 16.81 -68.01
C VAL A 141 -31.95 15.29 -67.82
N VAL A 142 -30.79 14.66 -67.70
CA VAL A 142 -30.69 13.24 -67.39
C VAL A 142 -30.82 13.11 -65.90
N VAL A 143 -31.72 12.26 -65.42
CA VAL A 143 -31.95 11.89 -64.00
C VAL A 143 -31.66 10.41 -63.85
N VAL A 144 -30.76 10.07 -63.00
CA VAL A 144 -30.45 8.68 -62.68
C VAL A 144 -30.75 8.44 -61.18
N GLY A 145 -31.41 7.34 -60.90
CA GLY A 145 -31.76 6.96 -59.51
C GLY A 145 -31.40 5.53 -59.14
N THR A 146 -31.23 5.33 -57.86
CA THR A 146 -31.07 3.99 -57.27
C THR A 146 -31.84 3.90 -55.97
N PRO A 147 -32.48 2.76 -55.65
CA PRO A 147 -33.09 2.52 -54.34
C PRO A 147 -32.03 2.54 -53.24
N LEU A 148 -32.43 3.03 -52.06
CA LEU A 148 -31.60 3.03 -50.86
C LEU A 148 -31.78 1.76 -49.98
N GLU A 149 -32.67 0.83 -50.41
CA GLU A 149 -33.00 -0.39 -49.67
C GLU A 149 -31.76 -1.19 -49.27
N THR A 150 -30.90 -1.54 -50.22
CA THR A 150 -29.66 -2.31 -49.94
C THR A 150 -28.73 -1.60 -48.94
N ARG A 151 -28.66 -0.27 -49.03
CA ARG A 151 -27.88 0.56 -48.08
C ARG A 151 -28.52 0.55 -46.69
N ASP A 152 -29.83 0.78 -46.66
CA ASP A 152 -30.59 0.85 -45.40
C ASP A 152 -30.62 -0.52 -44.70
N ASP A 153 -30.73 -1.60 -45.45
CA ASP A 153 -30.62 -2.99 -44.93
C ASP A 153 -29.24 -3.31 -44.38
N ALA A 154 -28.18 -2.90 -45.09
CA ALA A 154 -26.83 -3.08 -44.62
C ALA A 154 -26.58 -2.32 -43.30
N LEU A 155 -27.07 -1.10 -43.19
CA LEU A 155 -26.99 -0.30 -41.95
C LEU A 155 -27.89 -0.86 -40.83
N ALA A 156 -29.07 -1.38 -41.15
CA ALA A 156 -29.98 -2.02 -40.22
C ALA A 156 -29.36 -3.31 -39.68
N THR A 157 -28.75 -4.12 -40.54
CA THR A 157 -28.04 -5.32 -40.15
C THR A 157 -26.88 -5.03 -39.17
N LEU A 158 -26.01 -4.08 -39.56
CA LEU A 158 -24.91 -3.66 -38.68
C LEU A 158 -25.41 -3.14 -37.32
N ARG A 159 -26.50 -2.35 -37.34
CA ARG A 159 -27.11 -1.84 -36.12
C ARG A 159 -27.59 -2.98 -35.23
N THR A 160 -28.24 -3.99 -35.80
CA THR A 160 -28.74 -5.17 -35.06
C THR A 160 -27.59 -6.00 -34.50
N GLU A 161 -26.55 -6.23 -35.31
CA GLU A 161 -25.33 -6.94 -34.85
C GLU A 161 -24.65 -6.22 -33.70
N LEU A 162 -24.52 -4.90 -33.75
CA LEU A 162 -23.95 -4.09 -32.66
C LEU A 162 -24.83 -4.09 -31.44
N LEU A 163 -26.14 -4.00 -31.58
CA LEU A 163 -27.09 -4.01 -30.44
C LEU A 163 -27.16 -5.34 -29.71
N VAL A 164 -26.87 -6.45 -30.38
CA VAL A 164 -26.86 -7.79 -29.76
C VAL A 164 -25.43 -8.19 -29.36
N GLY A 165 -24.46 -7.98 -30.25
CA GLY A 165 -23.07 -8.40 -30.04
C GLY A 165 -22.36 -7.61 -28.96
N ALA A 166 -22.55 -6.27 -28.91
CA ALA A 166 -21.87 -5.45 -27.94
C ALA A 166 -22.25 -5.75 -26.47
N PRO A 167 -23.54 -5.95 -26.10
CA PRO A 167 -23.91 -6.39 -24.74
C PRO A 167 -23.35 -7.76 -24.37
N ILE A 168 -23.37 -8.72 -25.31
CA ILE A 168 -22.81 -10.05 -25.07
C ILE A 168 -21.29 -9.96 -24.83
N ALA A 169 -20.56 -9.25 -25.68
CA ALA A 169 -19.13 -9.03 -25.53
C ALA A 169 -18.80 -8.29 -24.21
N LEU A 170 -19.60 -7.29 -23.84
CA LEU A 170 -19.45 -6.58 -22.58
C LEU A 170 -19.65 -7.49 -21.37
N LEU A 171 -20.66 -8.38 -21.43
CA LEU A 171 -20.96 -9.32 -20.37
C LEU A 171 -19.82 -10.33 -20.20
N LEU A 172 -19.31 -10.90 -21.30
CA LEU A 172 -18.17 -11.81 -21.28
C LEU A 172 -16.89 -11.14 -20.79
N ALA A 173 -16.59 -9.94 -21.26
CA ALA A 173 -15.45 -9.16 -20.81
C ALA A 173 -15.53 -8.83 -19.32
N SER A 174 -16.72 -8.47 -18.83
CA SER A 174 -16.96 -8.16 -17.41
C SER A 174 -16.82 -9.41 -16.53
N LEU A 175 -17.30 -10.56 -16.98
CA LEU A 175 -17.15 -11.83 -16.30
C LEU A 175 -15.67 -12.22 -16.20
N LEU A 176 -14.94 -12.12 -17.31
CA LEU A 176 -13.50 -12.40 -17.35
C LEU A 176 -12.74 -11.46 -16.42
N GLY A 177 -13.03 -10.16 -16.48
CA GLY A 177 -12.45 -9.16 -15.59
C GLY A 177 -12.70 -9.46 -14.11
N TYR A 178 -13.92 -9.92 -13.77
CA TYR A 178 -14.26 -10.36 -12.42
C TYR A 178 -13.43 -11.57 -11.95
N VAL A 179 -13.29 -12.57 -12.80
CA VAL A 179 -12.52 -13.80 -12.49
C VAL A 179 -11.04 -13.45 -12.25
N VAL A 180 -10.46 -12.63 -13.12
CA VAL A 180 -9.07 -12.16 -13.00
C VAL A 180 -8.87 -11.35 -11.71
N ALA A 181 -9.74 -10.39 -11.44
CA ALA A 181 -9.67 -9.56 -10.23
C ALA A 181 -9.86 -10.41 -8.95
N ALA A 182 -10.78 -11.39 -8.96
CA ALA A 182 -10.99 -12.31 -7.85
C ALA A 182 -9.76 -13.19 -7.60
N GLY A 183 -9.10 -13.65 -8.65
CA GLY A 183 -7.85 -14.44 -8.59
C GLY A 183 -6.70 -13.62 -7.99
N ALA A 184 -6.47 -12.42 -8.50
CA ALA A 184 -5.41 -11.53 -8.07
C ALA A 184 -5.56 -11.07 -6.60
N LEU A 185 -6.80 -10.93 -6.10
CA LEU A 185 -7.06 -10.50 -4.72
C LEU A 185 -7.19 -11.66 -3.71
N ARG A 186 -7.16 -12.92 -4.15
CA ARG A 186 -7.21 -14.08 -3.23
C ARG A 186 -6.10 -14.11 -2.20
N PRO A 187 -4.82 -13.82 -2.52
CA PRO A 187 -3.75 -13.80 -1.53
C PRO A 187 -4.00 -12.77 -0.43
N VAL A 188 -4.48 -11.58 -0.78
CA VAL A 188 -4.80 -10.51 0.18
C VAL A 188 -5.89 -10.94 1.18
N GLU A 189 -6.94 -11.60 0.70
CA GLU A 189 -8.00 -12.11 1.57
C GLU A 189 -7.51 -13.22 2.51
N ARG A 190 -6.59 -14.09 2.04
CA ARG A 190 -5.94 -15.10 2.88
C ARG A 190 -5.07 -14.46 3.96
N MET A 191 -4.27 -13.44 3.60
CA MET A 191 -3.48 -12.68 4.58
C MET A 191 -4.39 -12.02 5.61
N ARG A 192 -5.47 -11.35 5.18
CA ARG A 192 -6.44 -10.72 6.07
C ARG A 192 -7.03 -11.71 7.07
N SER A 193 -7.50 -12.86 6.60
CA SER A 193 -8.09 -13.88 7.47
C SER A 193 -7.09 -14.46 8.45
N ARG A 194 -5.82 -14.62 8.05
CA ARG A 194 -4.74 -15.07 8.95
C ARG A 194 -4.40 -14.02 10.00
N VAL A 195 -4.21 -12.75 9.60
CA VAL A 195 -3.95 -11.66 10.56
C VAL A 195 -5.06 -11.59 11.63
N THR A 196 -6.32 -11.74 11.22
CA THR A 196 -7.46 -11.73 12.17
C THR A 196 -7.45 -12.95 13.12
N ALA A 197 -6.88 -14.07 12.69
CA ALA A 197 -6.77 -15.29 13.49
C ALA A 197 -5.53 -15.29 14.42
N ILE A 198 -4.53 -14.43 14.16
CA ILE A 198 -3.36 -14.28 15.02
C ILE A 198 -3.80 -13.56 16.30
N SER A 199 -3.58 -14.22 17.42
CA SER A 199 -3.82 -13.69 18.76
C SER A 199 -2.51 -13.71 19.54
N GLY A 200 -2.46 -13.02 20.68
CA GLY A 200 -1.27 -12.97 21.53
C GLY A 200 -0.68 -14.32 21.96
N SER A 201 -1.43 -15.42 21.81
CA SER A 201 -0.97 -16.79 22.05
C SER A 201 -0.43 -17.52 20.80
N ARG A 202 -0.55 -16.92 19.60
CA ARG A 202 -0.15 -17.52 18.32
C ARG A 202 0.62 -16.56 17.43
N LEU A 203 1.48 -15.75 18.00
CA LEU A 203 2.34 -14.80 17.28
C LEU A 203 3.40 -15.48 16.40
N GLY A 204 3.74 -16.75 16.67
CA GLY A 204 4.65 -17.57 15.85
C GLY A 204 4.10 -17.93 14.47
N ASP A 205 2.78 -17.80 14.25
CA ASP A 205 2.18 -18.04 12.93
C ASP A 205 2.64 -16.96 11.92
N ARG A 206 2.95 -17.39 10.71
CA ARG A 206 3.35 -16.48 9.61
C ARG A 206 2.28 -16.42 8.54
N LEU A 207 2.22 -15.28 7.87
CA LEU A 207 1.35 -15.08 6.72
C LEU A 207 1.90 -15.85 5.52
N PRO A 208 1.04 -16.53 4.74
CA PRO A 208 1.47 -17.17 3.52
C PRO A 208 1.84 -16.12 2.48
N VAL A 209 3.10 -16.09 2.08
CA VAL A 209 3.62 -15.22 1.02
C VAL A 209 3.72 -16.06 -0.25
N ALA A 210 3.12 -15.57 -1.36
CA ALA A 210 3.25 -16.21 -2.65
C ALA A 210 4.65 -15.96 -3.24
N PRO A 211 5.26 -16.93 -3.94
CA PRO A 211 6.61 -16.74 -4.52
C PRO A 211 6.59 -15.92 -5.81
N SER A 212 5.62 -15.03 -5.99
CA SER A 212 5.43 -14.24 -7.20
C SER A 212 6.36 -13.00 -7.29
N GLY A 213 6.94 -12.56 -6.17
CA GLY A 213 7.81 -11.38 -6.11
C GLY A 213 7.12 -10.04 -6.43
N ASP A 214 5.78 -10.04 -6.48
CA ASP A 214 4.96 -8.85 -6.75
C ASP A 214 4.77 -7.96 -5.50
N GLU A 215 4.01 -6.88 -5.63
CA GLU A 215 3.71 -5.95 -4.55
C GLU A 215 3.00 -6.61 -3.37
N ILE A 216 2.21 -7.65 -3.64
CA ILE A 216 1.47 -8.41 -2.62
C ILE A 216 2.42 -9.30 -1.83
N SER A 217 3.40 -9.92 -2.50
CA SER A 217 4.45 -10.71 -1.84
C SER A 217 5.28 -9.83 -0.90
N ARG A 218 5.73 -8.67 -1.38
CA ARG A 218 6.50 -7.70 -0.55
C ARG A 218 5.70 -7.20 0.66
N LEU A 219 4.39 -6.97 0.48
CA LEU A 219 3.51 -6.63 1.61
C LEU A 219 3.46 -7.76 2.64
N GLY A 220 3.34 -9.02 2.19
CA GLY A 220 3.34 -10.19 3.06
C GLY A 220 4.65 -10.35 3.85
N GLU A 221 5.80 -10.14 3.21
CA GLU A 221 7.12 -10.14 3.86
C GLU A 221 7.22 -9.05 4.91
N THR A 222 6.85 -7.80 4.58
CA THR A 222 6.87 -6.68 5.53
C THR A 222 5.98 -6.93 6.75
N LEU A 223 4.80 -7.54 6.55
CA LEU A 223 3.92 -7.92 7.65
C LEU A 223 4.52 -9.04 8.51
N ASN A 224 5.19 -10.03 7.91
CA ASN A 224 5.89 -11.09 8.64
C ASN A 224 7.05 -10.53 9.47
N ASP A 225 7.82 -9.58 8.95
CA ASP A 225 8.88 -8.89 9.69
C ASP A 225 8.31 -8.11 10.89
N MET A 226 7.17 -7.43 10.69
CA MET A 226 6.48 -6.75 11.78
C MET A 226 6.00 -7.74 12.86
N LEU A 227 5.42 -8.88 12.46
CA LEU A 227 5.01 -9.93 13.38
C LEU A 227 6.18 -10.50 14.17
N ALA A 228 7.33 -10.74 13.53
CA ALA A 228 8.55 -11.20 14.20
C ALA A 228 9.04 -10.20 15.27
N ARG A 229 9.00 -8.91 14.96
CA ARG A 229 9.36 -7.86 15.94
C ARG A 229 8.41 -7.81 17.11
N ILE A 230 7.09 -7.94 16.88
CA ILE A 230 6.08 -7.99 17.95
C ILE A 230 6.27 -9.24 18.82
N GLU A 231 6.50 -10.39 18.21
CA GLU A 231 6.78 -11.66 18.91
C GLU A 231 7.98 -11.51 19.86
N THR A 232 9.10 -11.03 19.35
CA THR A 232 10.31 -10.78 20.13
C THR A 232 10.07 -9.79 21.29
N ALA A 233 9.29 -8.73 21.05
CA ALA A 233 8.96 -7.75 22.10
C ALA A 233 8.09 -8.38 23.20
N MET A 234 7.07 -9.16 22.83
CA MET A 234 6.21 -9.85 23.79
C MET A 234 6.93 -10.97 24.57
N GLU A 235 7.87 -11.67 23.94
CA GLU A 235 8.71 -12.65 24.63
C GLU A 235 9.59 -11.98 25.69
N ARG A 236 10.20 -10.84 25.37
CA ARG A 236 10.98 -10.03 26.33
C ARG A 236 10.11 -9.54 27.49
N GLU A 237 8.90 -9.05 27.20
CA GLU A 237 7.95 -8.61 28.22
C GLU A 237 7.53 -9.76 29.15
N ARG A 238 7.21 -10.94 28.60
CA ARG A 238 6.86 -12.12 29.38
C ARG A 238 8.01 -12.59 30.26
N SER A 239 9.23 -12.64 29.72
CA SER A 239 10.42 -12.98 30.51
C SER A 239 10.61 -11.99 31.66
N PHE A 240 10.52 -10.67 31.35
CA PHE A 240 10.64 -9.62 32.37
C PHE A 240 9.64 -9.78 33.54
N VAL A 241 8.35 -10.02 33.20
CA VAL A 241 7.31 -10.22 34.24
C VAL A 241 7.57 -11.49 35.04
N ALA A 242 7.99 -12.58 34.40
CA ALA A 242 8.31 -13.83 35.08
C ALA A 242 9.49 -13.66 36.03
N ASP A 243 10.59 -13.07 35.55
CA ASP A 243 11.81 -12.86 36.32
C ASP A 243 11.58 -11.89 37.49
N ALA A 244 10.88 -10.78 37.27
CA ALA A 244 10.47 -9.83 38.30
C ALA A 244 9.61 -10.50 39.38
N SER A 245 8.68 -11.39 38.99
CA SER A 245 7.83 -12.13 39.91
C SER A 245 8.64 -13.10 40.77
N HIS A 246 9.64 -13.73 40.18
CA HIS A 246 10.55 -14.62 40.95
C HIS A 246 11.42 -13.86 41.95
N GLU A 247 12.02 -12.72 41.52
CA GLU A 247 12.89 -11.91 42.37
C GLU A 247 12.12 -11.16 43.46
N LEU A 248 10.83 -10.88 43.30
CA LEU A 248 9.98 -10.31 44.34
C LEU A 248 9.48 -11.38 45.34
N ARG A 249 9.23 -12.62 44.89
CA ARG A 249 8.66 -13.69 45.73
C ARG A 249 9.63 -14.13 46.83
N THR A 250 10.92 -14.22 46.50
CA THR A 250 11.96 -14.70 47.46
C THR A 250 12.09 -13.81 48.69
N PRO A 251 12.31 -12.48 48.57
CA PRO A 251 12.40 -11.61 49.74
C PRO A 251 11.08 -11.51 50.51
N LEU A 252 9.94 -11.58 49.81
CA LEU A 252 8.63 -11.59 50.45
C LEU A 252 8.41 -12.83 51.32
N ALA A 253 8.85 -14.00 50.85
CA ALA A 253 8.78 -15.25 51.62
C ALA A 253 9.72 -15.20 52.85
N HIS A 254 10.91 -14.58 52.71
CA HIS A 254 11.82 -14.36 53.84
C HIS A 254 11.18 -13.43 54.88
N LEU A 255 10.60 -12.31 54.47
CA LEU A 255 9.89 -11.39 55.33
C LEU A 255 8.76 -12.08 56.11
N GLN A 256 7.94 -12.87 55.41
CA GLN A 256 6.86 -13.64 56.05
C GLN A 256 7.39 -14.61 57.09
N ALA A 257 8.40 -15.40 56.74
CA ALA A 257 9.01 -16.37 57.68
C ALA A 257 9.61 -15.69 58.95
N GLU A 258 10.31 -14.54 58.74
CA GLU A 258 10.91 -13.77 59.83
C GLU A 258 9.83 -13.22 60.80
N VAL A 259 8.74 -12.68 60.22
CA VAL A 259 7.60 -12.16 61.02
C VAL A 259 6.84 -13.29 61.71
N GLU A 260 6.56 -14.41 61.04
CA GLU A 260 5.91 -15.58 61.64
C GLU A 260 6.75 -16.11 62.81
N LEU A 261 8.06 -16.30 62.58
CA LEU A 261 8.99 -16.77 63.61
C LEU A 261 9.09 -15.76 64.76
N ALA A 262 8.98 -14.46 64.53
CA ALA A 262 8.96 -13.44 65.58
C ALA A 262 7.68 -13.46 66.43
N LEU A 263 6.55 -13.91 65.87
CA LEU A 263 5.25 -13.98 66.55
C LEU A 263 5.01 -15.31 67.32
N GLU A 264 5.59 -16.43 66.83
CA GLU A 264 5.30 -17.76 67.38
C GLU A 264 6.04 -18.10 68.70
N SER A 265 7.15 -17.41 69.01
CA SER A 265 7.96 -17.75 70.17
C SER A 265 8.23 -16.55 71.07
N PRO A 266 8.23 -16.71 72.43
CA PRO A 266 8.70 -15.67 73.33
C PRO A 266 10.18 -15.37 73.06
N ARG A 267 10.50 -14.16 72.65
CA ARG A 267 11.85 -13.71 72.34
C ARG A 267 12.32 -12.65 73.32
N SER A 268 13.61 -12.57 73.50
CA SER A 268 14.21 -11.45 74.18
C SER A 268 14.07 -10.14 73.39
N HIS A 269 14.23 -9.01 74.08
CA HIS A 269 14.18 -7.69 73.41
C HIS A 269 15.21 -7.57 72.26
N ASP A 270 16.44 -8.09 72.48
CA ASP A 270 17.55 -8.07 71.55
C ASP A 270 17.27 -8.93 70.31
N GLU A 271 16.63 -10.10 70.49
CA GLU A 271 16.19 -10.94 69.32
C GLU A 271 15.08 -10.30 68.53
N LEU A 272 14.10 -9.63 69.16
CA LEU A 272 13.06 -8.90 68.48
C LEU A 272 13.63 -7.70 67.77
N GLU A 273 14.56 -6.95 68.32
CA GLU A 273 15.22 -5.83 67.67
C GLU A 273 16.01 -6.28 66.42
N THR A 274 16.70 -7.43 66.53
CA THR A 274 17.44 -8.05 65.42
C THR A 274 16.48 -8.45 64.26
N ALA A 275 15.36 -9.11 64.60
CA ALA A 275 14.36 -9.50 63.64
C ALA A 275 13.72 -8.27 62.95
N LEU A 276 13.40 -7.22 63.72
CA LEU A 276 12.86 -5.98 63.14
C LEU A 276 13.88 -5.28 62.23
N ARG A 277 15.16 -5.29 62.56
CA ARG A 277 16.20 -4.75 61.67
C ARG A 277 16.35 -5.54 60.40
N SER A 278 16.24 -6.88 60.49
CA SER A 278 16.23 -7.78 59.33
C SER A 278 15.04 -7.46 58.40
N VAL A 279 13.81 -7.37 58.95
CA VAL A 279 12.59 -7.00 58.23
C VAL A 279 12.71 -5.62 57.57
N ALA A 280 13.24 -4.62 58.30
CA ALA A 280 13.44 -3.27 57.74
C ALA A 280 14.42 -3.31 56.57
N SER A 281 15.55 -4.01 56.70
CA SER A 281 16.56 -4.14 55.62
C SER A 281 15.99 -4.82 54.39
N GLU A 282 15.18 -5.87 54.53
CA GLU A 282 14.56 -6.57 53.40
C GLU A 282 13.45 -5.75 52.74
N THR A 283 12.75 -4.92 53.54
CA THR A 283 11.77 -3.96 53.01
C THR A 283 12.44 -2.88 52.13
N ASP A 284 13.57 -2.32 52.60
CA ASP A 284 14.36 -1.35 51.85
C ASP A 284 14.90 -1.98 50.55
N ARG A 285 15.32 -3.24 50.59
CA ARG A 285 15.75 -3.98 49.43
C ARG A 285 14.62 -4.18 48.41
N LEU A 286 13.41 -4.51 48.87
CA LEU A 286 12.22 -4.62 48.00
C LEU A 286 11.83 -3.29 47.37
N ALA A 287 11.90 -2.19 48.15
CA ALA A 287 11.64 -0.85 47.63
C ALA A 287 12.62 -0.49 46.50
N GLN A 288 13.93 -0.75 46.74
CA GLN A 288 14.96 -0.52 45.71
C GLN A 288 14.73 -1.38 44.46
N LEU A 289 14.39 -2.66 44.62
CA LEU A 289 14.08 -3.57 43.52
C LEU A 289 12.89 -3.04 42.68
N ALA A 290 11.82 -2.56 43.33
CA ALA A 290 10.67 -1.98 42.68
C ALA A 290 11.02 -0.70 41.87
N GLU A 291 11.85 0.20 42.43
CA GLU A 291 12.33 1.39 41.75
C GLU A 291 13.21 1.04 40.54
N ASP A 292 14.08 0.03 40.69
CA ASP A 292 14.94 -0.46 39.61
C ASP A 292 14.11 -1.03 38.43
N LEU A 293 13.08 -1.82 38.73
CA LEU A 293 12.16 -2.36 37.74
C LEU A 293 11.38 -1.25 37.00
N LEU A 294 10.89 -0.25 37.76
CA LEU A 294 10.20 0.91 37.17
C LEU A 294 11.12 1.74 36.27
N LEU A 295 12.39 1.90 36.65
CA LEU A 295 13.38 2.59 35.85
C LEU A 295 13.59 1.85 34.51
N LEU A 296 13.83 0.55 34.59
CA LEU A 296 14.04 -0.28 33.38
C LEU A 296 12.82 -0.27 32.45
N ALA A 297 11.61 -0.35 33.00
CA ALA A 297 10.39 -0.26 32.22
C ALA A 297 10.26 1.10 31.49
N ARG A 298 10.55 2.22 32.17
CA ARG A 298 10.51 3.56 31.56
C ARG A 298 11.56 3.77 30.48
N VAL A 299 12.73 3.16 30.60
CA VAL A 299 13.78 3.22 29.56
C VAL A 299 13.32 2.46 28.33
N GLU A 300 12.73 1.27 28.47
CA GLU A 300 12.20 0.50 27.33
C GLU A 300 11.09 1.22 26.58
N GLU A 301 10.20 1.88 27.30
CA GLU A 301 9.15 2.72 26.70
C GLU A 301 9.70 4.01 26.06
N GLY A 302 10.99 4.31 26.25
CA GLY A 302 11.57 5.59 25.83
C GLY A 302 10.99 6.80 26.58
N THR A 303 10.39 6.56 27.75
CA THR A 303 9.66 7.58 28.52
C THR A 303 10.46 8.11 29.71
N LEU A 304 11.70 7.62 29.94
CA LEU A 304 12.52 8.09 31.06
C LEU A 304 12.92 9.56 30.82
N PRO A 305 12.42 10.51 31.64
CA PRO A 305 12.81 11.89 31.51
C PRO A 305 14.25 12.07 31.99
N ILE A 306 15.16 12.48 31.11
CA ILE A 306 16.54 12.84 31.45
C ILE A 306 16.65 14.35 31.64
N ARG A 307 16.96 14.76 32.88
CA ARG A 307 17.15 16.15 33.25
C ARG A 307 18.65 16.49 33.22
N ARG A 308 19.16 16.80 32.03
CA ARG A 308 20.56 17.14 31.85
C ARG A 308 20.91 18.45 32.51
N GLN A 309 22.04 18.46 33.22
CA GLN A 309 22.65 19.64 33.82
C GLN A 309 24.16 19.53 33.69
N ASP A 310 24.85 20.66 33.76
CA ASP A 310 26.31 20.70 33.78
C ASP A 310 26.81 20.21 35.14
N VAL A 311 27.50 19.06 35.17
CA VAL A 311 27.96 18.39 36.36
C VAL A 311 29.48 18.31 36.36
N ARG A 312 30.10 18.79 37.42
CA ARG A 312 31.52 18.60 37.66
C ARG A 312 31.79 17.14 38.05
N VAL A 313 32.60 16.47 37.25
CA VAL A 313 32.85 15.03 37.40
C VAL A 313 33.60 14.72 38.70
N ASP A 314 34.51 15.60 39.13
CA ASP A 314 35.20 15.46 40.42
C ASP A 314 34.24 15.50 41.61
N GLU A 315 33.25 16.37 41.62
CA GLU A 315 32.22 16.41 42.70
C GLU A 315 31.35 15.16 42.69
N LEU A 316 30.98 14.67 41.52
CA LEU A 316 30.18 13.49 41.31
C LEU A 316 30.92 12.24 41.86
N LEU A 317 32.15 11.97 41.39
CA LEU A 317 32.92 10.81 41.79
C LEU A 317 33.30 10.84 43.26
N ASN A 318 33.72 12.00 43.80
CA ASN A 318 34.00 12.16 45.22
C ASN A 318 32.74 12.00 46.06
N GLY A 319 31.54 12.38 45.56
CA GLY A 319 30.27 12.13 46.21
C GLY A 319 30.00 10.65 46.38
N ILE A 320 30.18 9.88 45.32
CA ILE A 320 30.05 8.41 45.33
C ILE A 320 31.07 7.79 46.25
N ALA A 321 32.34 8.15 46.15
CA ALA A 321 33.40 7.61 47.02
C ALA A 321 33.05 7.78 48.50
N ARG A 322 32.67 9.00 48.94
CA ARG A 322 32.26 9.26 50.35
C ARG A 322 31.07 8.42 50.78
N ARG A 323 30.09 8.20 49.89
CA ARG A 323 28.90 7.38 50.19
C ARG A 323 29.28 5.93 50.54
N PHE A 324 30.26 5.37 49.89
CA PHE A 324 30.67 3.98 50.05
C PHE A 324 31.93 3.79 50.91
N GLU A 325 32.60 4.86 51.32
CA GLU A 325 33.89 4.82 52.03
C GLU A 325 33.83 4.00 53.32
N ARG A 326 32.78 4.17 54.15
CA ARG A 326 32.62 3.42 55.40
C ARG A 326 32.52 1.92 55.10
N ARG A 327 31.67 1.52 54.15
CA ARG A 327 31.49 0.11 53.81
C ARG A 327 32.75 -0.51 53.22
N ALA A 328 33.44 0.22 52.32
CA ALA A 328 34.71 -0.24 51.80
C ALA A 328 35.75 -0.50 52.88
N ARG A 329 35.89 0.39 53.89
CA ARG A 329 36.77 0.20 55.03
C ARG A 329 36.36 -0.97 55.91
N GLU A 330 35.09 -1.19 56.16
CA GLU A 330 34.58 -2.35 56.91
C GLU A 330 34.93 -3.68 56.21
N GLU A 331 35.04 -3.65 54.86
CA GLU A 331 35.45 -4.79 54.01
C GLU A 331 36.99 -4.80 53.75
N GLY A 332 37.78 -3.90 54.42
CA GLY A 332 39.24 -3.81 54.26
C GLY A 332 39.72 -3.30 52.91
N ARG A 333 38.86 -2.48 52.23
CA ARG A 333 39.10 -1.98 50.88
C ARG A 333 39.19 -0.46 50.84
N GLU A 334 39.82 0.06 49.79
CA GLU A 334 39.95 1.51 49.55
C GLU A 334 39.24 1.91 48.25
N ILE A 335 38.77 3.17 48.23
CA ILE A 335 38.20 3.77 47.05
C ILE A 335 39.06 4.94 46.61
N GLU A 336 39.66 4.86 45.44
CA GLU A 336 40.43 5.90 44.81
C GLU A 336 39.61 6.65 43.74
N VAL A 337 39.80 7.97 43.67
CA VAL A 337 39.15 8.82 42.66
C VAL A 337 40.22 9.47 41.78
N ASP A 338 40.17 9.20 40.49
CA ASP A 338 40.99 9.83 39.47
C ASP A 338 40.08 10.68 38.55
N ALA A 339 39.84 11.92 38.98
CA ALA A 339 39.00 12.89 38.26
C ALA A 339 39.87 13.99 37.66
N ASN A 340 39.66 14.27 36.38
CA ASN A 340 40.42 15.27 35.63
C ASN A 340 39.77 16.66 35.59
N GLY A 341 38.81 16.97 36.47
CA GLY A 341 38.10 18.25 36.51
C GLY A 341 37.18 18.49 35.30
N ALA A 342 36.84 17.46 34.55
CA ALA A 342 35.93 17.55 33.38
C ALA A 342 34.49 17.86 33.82
N HIS A 343 33.73 18.39 32.89
CA HIS A 343 32.30 18.64 33.02
C HIS A 343 31.54 17.71 32.07
N LEU A 344 30.38 17.21 32.52
CA LEU A 344 29.48 16.40 31.73
C LEU A 344 28.06 16.99 31.80
N ASN A 345 27.38 17.04 30.65
CA ASN A 345 25.98 17.47 30.59
C ASN A 345 25.05 16.26 30.73
N VAL A 346 24.76 15.90 31.98
CA VAL A 346 24.08 14.64 32.33
C VAL A 346 23.00 14.83 33.40
N ASP A 347 22.11 13.87 33.54
CA ASP A 347 21.23 13.76 34.70
C ASP A 347 22.03 13.21 35.89
N ARG A 348 22.39 14.09 36.82
CA ARG A 348 23.20 13.79 37.97
C ARG A 348 22.66 12.59 38.77
N LEU A 349 21.35 12.59 39.06
CA LEU A 349 20.72 11.55 39.86
C LEU A 349 20.85 10.17 39.22
N ARG A 350 20.63 10.11 37.90
CA ARG A 350 20.71 8.85 37.15
C ARG A 350 22.14 8.35 37.02
N VAL A 351 23.10 9.24 36.83
CA VAL A 351 24.51 8.87 36.77
C VAL A 351 25.02 8.46 38.17
N GLU A 352 24.60 9.11 39.25
CA GLU A 352 24.90 8.69 40.62
C GLU A 352 24.33 7.28 40.91
N GLN A 353 23.11 6.98 40.42
CA GLN A 353 22.52 5.64 40.53
C GLN A 353 23.36 4.59 39.77
N ALA A 354 23.76 4.87 38.55
CA ALA A 354 24.58 3.96 37.75
C ALA A 354 25.97 3.70 38.40
N LEU A 355 26.63 4.78 38.81
CA LEU A 355 27.92 4.66 39.52
C LEU A 355 27.80 3.90 40.87
N GLY A 356 26.72 4.14 41.62
CA GLY A 356 26.43 3.42 42.85
C GLY A 356 26.31 1.92 42.60
N ASN A 357 25.60 1.51 41.57
CA ASN A 357 25.46 0.11 41.14
C ASN A 357 26.83 -0.53 40.80
N LEU A 358 27.70 0.25 40.11
CA LEU A 358 29.03 -0.24 39.77
C LEU A 358 29.94 -0.40 41.01
N VAL A 359 29.91 0.55 41.93
CA VAL A 359 30.69 0.45 43.21
C VAL A 359 30.16 -0.67 44.05
N GLU A 360 28.85 -0.85 44.14
CA GLU A 360 28.25 -1.97 44.87
C GLU A 360 28.63 -3.33 44.26
N ASN A 361 28.67 -3.41 42.92
CA ASN A 361 29.12 -4.60 42.22
C ASN A 361 30.62 -4.88 42.53
N ALA A 362 31.47 -3.85 42.47
CA ALA A 362 32.89 -3.96 42.78
C ALA A 362 33.13 -4.38 44.23
N LEU A 363 32.38 -3.87 45.22
CA LEU A 363 32.43 -4.28 46.59
C LEU A 363 32.05 -5.76 46.75
N ARG A 364 31.02 -6.19 46.11
CA ARG A 364 30.47 -7.54 46.27
C ARG A 364 31.26 -8.64 45.57
N TYR A 365 31.79 -8.38 44.41
CA TYR A 365 32.38 -9.40 43.53
C TYR A 365 33.84 -9.13 43.17
N GLY A 366 34.30 -7.90 43.37
CA GLY A 366 35.69 -7.50 43.10
C GLY A 366 36.62 -7.67 44.30
N GLU A 367 37.88 -7.42 44.10
CA GLU A 367 38.95 -7.48 45.12
C GLU A 367 39.76 -6.19 45.13
N GLY A 368 40.55 -5.96 46.16
CA GLY A 368 41.52 -4.87 46.28
C GLY A 368 40.91 -3.47 46.18
N THR A 369 41.62 -2.53 45.60
CA THR A 369 41.23 -1.11 45.48
C THR A 369 40.19 -0.90 44.41
N ILE A 370 39.12 -0.14 44.75
CA ILE A 370 38.08 0.28 43.78
C ILE A 370 38.49 1.65 43.23
N ARG A 371 38.65 1.74 41.90
CA ARG A 371 39.07 2.99 41.26
C ARG A 371 37.94 3.58 40.43
N LEU A 372 37.56 4.81 40.76
CA LEU A 372 36.62 5.64 40.01
C LEU A 372 37.41 6.60 39.16
N ALA A 373 37.32 6.48 37.84
CA ALA A 373 38.10 7.33 36.94
C ALA A 373 37.19 8.00 35.89
N ALA A 374 37.61 9.18 35.43
CA ALA A 374 36.95 9.89 34.36
C ALA A 374 37.95 10.25 33.23
N GLY A 375 37.49 10.14 31.96
CA GLY A 375 38.29 10.49 30.81
C GLY A 375 37.45 10.93 29.62
N GLY A 376 37.46 12.22 29.31
CA GLY A 376 36.59 12.77 28.27
C GLY A 376 35.13 12.57 28.60
N GLN A 377 34.40 11.89 27.74
CA GLN A 377 32.96 11.55 27.91
C GLN A 377 32.75 10.17 28.55
N THR A 378 33.71 9.63 29.27
CA THR A 378 33.63 8.32 29.88
C THR A 378 33.84 8.36 31.38
N LEU A 379 33.03 7.57 32.11
CA LEU A 379 33.21 7.25 33.51
C LEU A 379 33.56 5.77 33.61
N ARG A 380 34.52 5.43 34.47
CA ARG A 380 35.01 4.06 34.64
C ARG A 380 35.02 3.70 36.13
N VAL A 381 34.59 2.47 36.38
CA VAL A 381 34.75 1.84 37.69
C VAL A 381 35.52 0.54 37.48
N SER A 382 36.58 0.33 38.27
CA SER A 382 37.40 -0.86 38.19
C SER A 382 37.77 -1.34 39.57
N ASP A 383 38.01 -2.62 39.70
CA ASP A 383 38.56 -3.29 40.90
C ASP A 383 39.77 -4.16 40.49
N GLU A 384 40.42 -4.80 41.50
CA GLU A 384 41.60 -5.67 41.29
C GLU A 384 41.22 -7.18 41.24
N GLY A 385 39.92 -7.47 41.18
CA GLY A 385 39.41 -8.85 41.11
C GLY A 385 39.62 -9.49 39.70
N PRO A 386 39.19 -10.75 39.55
CA PRO A 386 39.37 -11.51 38.31
C PRO A 386 38.55 -10.97 37.14
N GLY A 387 37.66 -10.01 37.42
CA GLY A 387 36.76 -9.45 36.42
C GLY A 387 35.64 -10.40 35.96
N PHE A 388 35.00 -10.04 34.87
CA PHE A 388 33.86 -10.81 34.34
C PHE A 388 34.37 -12.04 33.58
N PRO A 389 33.80 -13.24 33.79
CA PRO A 389 34.11 -14.40 32.96
C PRO A 389 33.88 -14.15 31.50
N PRO A 390 34.73 -14.64 30.57
CA PRO A 390 34.59 -14.37 29.12
C PRO A 390 33.25 -14.77 28.55
N GLY A 391 32.62 -15.85 29.02
CA GLY A 391 31.29 -16.31 28.60
C GLY A 391 30.13 -15.48 29.15
N PHE A 392 30.38 -14.69 30.22
CA PHE A 392 29.37 -13.83 30.83
C PHE A 392 29.43 -12.40 30.33
N ALA A 393 30.59 -11.88 29.98
CA ALA A 393 30.80 -10.50 29.57
C ALA A 393 29.82 -10.01 28.47
N PRO A 394 29.47 -10.79 27.44
CA PRO A 394 28.49 -10.37 26.40
C PRO A 394 27.07 -10.18 26.95
N ARG A 395 26.74 -10.88 28.04
CA ARG A 395 25.42 -10.88 28.69
C ARG A 395 25.39 -10.10 30.00
N ALA A 396 26.49 -9.46 30.40
CA ALA A 396 26.64 -8.79 31.69
C ALA A 396 25.58 -7.68 31.91
N PHE A 397 25.12 -7.05 30.85
CA PHE A 397 24.12 -5.99 30.87
C PHE A 397 22.67 -6.48 30.65
N GLU A 398 22.48 -7.79 30.43
CA GLU A 398 21.13 -8.37 30.40
C GLU A 398 20.52 -8.35 31.80
N ARG A 399 19.21 -8.15 31.88
CA ARG A 399 18.47 -8.15 33.14
C ARG A 399 18.53 -9.52 33.81
N PHE A 400 18.58 -9.55 35.15
CA PHE A 400 18.64 -10.75 35.94
C PHE A 400 19.82 -11.67 35.60
N SER A 401 20.79 -11.16 34.82
CA SER A 401 21.97 -11.93 34.43
C SER A 401 22.97 -12.02 35.58
N ARG A 402 23.49 -13.22 35.86
CA ARG A 402 24.46 -13.50 36.92
C ARG A 402 25.54 -14.43 36.38
N ALA A 403 26.80 -14.17 36.78
CA ALA A 403 27.95 -14.97 36.35
C ALA A 403 27.99 -16.36 36.98
N ASP A 404 27.49 -16.48 38.21
CA ASP A 404 27.37 -17.74 38.93
C ASP A 404 25.93 -17.98 39.37
N ASP A 405 25.41 -19.17 39.06
CA ASP A 405 24.15 -19.69 39.59
C ASP A 405 24.27 -20.10 41.09
N SER A 406 25.42 -19.84 41.73
CA SER A 406 25.65 -20.15 43.13
C SER A 406 24.70 -19.34 44.03
N ARG A 407 23.90 -20.07 44.82
CA ARG A 407 22.85 -19.62 45.73
C ARG A 407 23.40 -18.89 46.96
N GLY A 408 24.20 -17.85 46.74
CA GLY A 408 24.62 -16.91 47.76
C GLY A 408 23.67 -15.72 47.87
N PRO A 409 23.76 -14.87 48.92
CA PRO A 409 22.94 -13.64 49.07
C PRO A 409 23.38 -12.59 48.04
N GLY A 410 23.18 -12.92 46.73
CA GLY A 410 23.52 -12.07 45.61
C GLY A 410 22.39 -11.09 45.29
N GLY A 411 22.73 -9.97 44.62
CA GLY A 411 21.75 -9.02 44.12
C GLY A 411 20.86 -9.62 43.02
N ALA A 412 19.77 -8.93 42.69
CA ALA A 412 18.78 -9.32 41.69
C ALA A 412 19.30 -9.35 40.21
N GLY A 413 20.59 -9.09 39.98
CA GLY A 413 21.15 -9.04 38.59
C GLY A 413 20.66 -7.87 37.76
N LEU A 414 20.14 -6.81 38.38
CA LEU A 414 19.64 -5.60 37.70
C LEU A 414 20.67 -4.47 37.63
N GLY A 415 21.68 -4.45 38.49
CA GLY A 415 22.60 -3.32 38.64
C GLY A 415 23.30 -2.93 37.34
N LEU A 416 23.86 -3.89 36.59
CA LEU A 416 24.52 -3.63 35.31
C LEU A 416 23.50 -3.28 34.19
N ALA A 417 22.33 -3.87 34.23
CA ALA A 417 21.24 -3.51 33.29
C ALA A 417 20.81 -2.05 33.49
N ILE A 418 20.75 -1.56 34.73
CA ILE A 418 20.48 -0.15 35.05
C ILE A 418 21.60 0.74 34.52
N VAL A 419 22.86 0.33 34.66
CA VAL A 419 24.01 1.07 34.13
C VAL A 419 23.88 1.25 32.60
N ALA A 420 23.57 0.19 31.89
CA ALA A 420 23.35 0.24 30.44
C ALA A 420 22.15 1.14 30.09
N ALA A 421 21.03 0.94 30.78
CA ALA A 421 19.81 1.72 30.56
C ALA A 421 20.01 3.23 30.80
N VAL A 422 20.74 3.60 31.84
CA VAL A 422 21.08 5.01 32.10
C VAL A 422 22.01 5.57 31.02
N ALA A 423 23.01 4.81 30.60
CA ALA A 423 23.92 5.23 29.52
C ALA A 423 23.17 5.43 28.19
N GLU A 424 22.31 4.48 27.80
CA GLU A 424 21.47 4.54 26.60
C GLU A 424 20.49 5.71 26.64
N ALA A 425 19.83 5.96 27.77
CA ALA A 425 18.92 7.09 27.95
C ALA A 425 19.64 8.45 27.78
N HIS A 426 20.95 8.50 28.03
CA HIS A 426 21.79 9.67 27.76
C HIS A 426 22.30 9.72 26.30
N GLY A 427 22.02 8.72 25.47
CA GLY A 427 22.51 8.60 24.08
C GLY A 427 23.93 8.03 23.99
N GLY A 428 24.41 7.40 25.06
CA GLY A 428 25.70 6.75 25.18
C GLY A 428 25.62 5.23 25.17
N GLY A 429 26.47 4.58 25.99
CA GLY A 429 26.47 3.12 26.14
C GLY A 429 27.39 2.68 27.25
N ALA A 430 27.24 1.43 27.68
CA ALA A 430 28.07 0.80 28.68
C ALA A 430 28.88 -0.37 28.06
N SER A 431 30.07 -0.63 28.58
CA SER A 431 30.92 -1.73 28.15
C SER A 431 31.72 -2.30 29.31
N VAL A 432 32.11 -3.58 29.20
CA VAL A 432 32.91 -4.29 30.20
C VAL A 432 34.16 -4.87 29.55
N ALA A 433 35.30 -4.72 30.21
CA ALA A 433 36.59 -5.28 29.78
C ALA A 433 37.39 -5.73 31.03
N GLY A 434 37.51 -7.05 31.25
CA GLY A 434 38.11 -7.60 32.49
C GLY A 434 37.32 -7.14 33.71
N ALA A 435 38.01 -6.50 34.68
CA ALA A 435 37.41 -5.93 35.90
C ALA A 435 37.00 -4.44 35.71
N VAL A 436 36.97 -3.91 34.49
CA VAL A 436 36.64 -2.50 34.21
C VAL A 436 35.30 -2.41 33.58
N VAL A 437 34.39 -1.60 34.14
CA VAL A 437 33.13 -1.19 33.53
C VAL A 437 33.24 0.27 33.12
N THR A 438 32.90 0.55 31.89
CA THR A 438 32.97 1.90 31.31
C THR A 438 31.56 2.36 30.90
N ILE A 439 31.18 3.55 31.32
CA ILE A 439 29.97 4.26 30.90
C ILE A 439 30.43 5.37 29.98
N ARG A 440 29.92 5.40 28.75
CA ARG A 440 30.10 6.51 27.80
C ARG A 440 28.87 7.38 27.81
N LEU A 441 29.05 8.69 28.00
CA LEU A 441 27.99 9.69 28.08
C LEU A 441 28.36 10.82 27.10
N PRO A 442 27.55 11.07 26.05
CA PRO A 442 27.87 12.10 25.02
C PRO A 442 27.67 13.53 25.54
#